data_3ce2e2e70b1507713ccacc111d127592
#
_entry.id   3ce2e2e70b1507713ccacc111d127592
#
_cell.length_a   1.000
_cell.length_b   1.000
_cell.length_c   1.000
_cell.angle_alpha   90.00
_cell.angle_beta   90.00
_cell.angle_gamma   90.00
#
_symmetry.space_group_name_H-M   'P 1'
#
loop_
_entity.id
_entity.type
_entity.pdbx_description
1 polymer ?
#
loop_
_entity_poly.entity_id
_entity_poly.type
_entity_poly.pdbx_seq_one_letter_code
_entity_poly.pdbx_strand_id
1 'polypeptide(L)'
;MKTFDYSLVKDPQYFKDGRMDAHSDHTYYRDGEEAQEKATSFRYDLNGIWKFHYARNYGSAIPGFEKADYCCKDWDDIRVPAHIQMEGYDAPQYANVQYPWEGHEDIHPGEIPEHFNPVASYVKYFEVPEEMQGKRLFISFQGAES
;
A
#
# COMPACT_ATOMS: atom_id res chain seq x y z
N MET A 1 7.90 -17.46 3.02
CA MET A 1 7.11 -16.23 3.20
C MET A 1 5.80 -16.61 3.87
N LYS A 2 5.36 -15.89 4.91
CA LYS A 2 4.09 -16.17 5.59
C LYS A 2 2.95 -15.74 4.67
N THR A 3 2.05 -16.65 4.35
CA THR A 3 0.86 -16.30 3.55
C THR A 3 -0.10 -15.48 4.43
N PHE A 4 -0.62 -14.40 3.88
CA PHE A 4 -1.62 -13.59 4.57
C PHE A 4 -2.92 -14.38 4.73
N ASP A 5 -3.45 -14.39 5.94
CA ASP A 5 -4.75 -14.98 6.25
C ASP A 5 -5.81 -13.87 6.29
N TYR A 6 -6.66 -13.82 5.28
CA TYR A 6 -7.68 -12.79 5.14
C TYR A 6 -8.69 -12.78 6.31
N SER A 7 -8.88 -13.91 6.99
CA SER A 7 -9.77 -13.96 8.16
C SER A 7 -9.33 -13.04 9.30
N LEU A 8 -8.04 -12.69 9.35
CA LEU A 8 -7.49 -11.78 10.35
C LEU A 8 -8.05 -10.35 10.24
N VAL A 9 -8.61 -9.96 9.08
CA VAL A 9 -9.27 -8.66 8.91
C VAL A 9 -10.50 -8.52 9.82
N LYS A 10 -11.10 -9.65 10.24
CA LYS A 10 -12.24 -9.67 11.19
C LYS A 10 -11.82 -9.46 12.65
N ASP A 11 -10.53 -9.60 12.96
CA ASP A 11 -10.03 -9.51 14.33
C ASP A 11 -9.57 -8.07 14.64
N PRO A 12 -10.32 -7.29 15.44
CA PRO A 12 -9.92 -5.93 15.78
C PRO A 12 -8.65 -5.85 16.63
N GLN A 13 -8.17 -6.97 17.18
CA GLN A 13 -6.91 -7.02 17.92
C GLN A 13 -5.71 -7.24 16.99
N TYR A 14 -5.93 -7.71 15.77
CA TYR A 14 -4.92 -7.91 14.75
C TYR A 14 -4.84 -6.69 13.83
N PHE A 15 -4.17 -5.64 14.27
CA PHE A 15 -4.08 -4.37 13.55
C PHE A 15 -2.67 -4.03 13.02
N LYS A 16 -1.68 -4.87 13.31
CA LYS A 16 -0.31 -4.71 12.77
C LYS A 16 0.41 -6.06 12.64
N ASP A 17 1.18 -6.20 11.58
CA ASP A 17 2.16 -7.29 11.39
C ASP A 17 3.37 -6.75 10.64
N GLY A 18 4.57 -7.00 11.15
CA GLY A 18 5.82 -6.54 10.54
C GLY A 18 6.01 -5.02 10.44
N ARG A 19 5.17 -4.25 11.11
CA ARG A 19 5.19 -2.78 11.13
C ARG A 19 5.84 -2.26 12.40
N MET A 20 6.63 -1.20 12.29
CA MET A 20 7.14 -0.46 13.45
C MET A 20 5.99 0.14 14.27
N ASP A 21 6.23 0.32 15.57
CA ASP A 21 5.33 1.10 16.40
C ASP A 21 5.24 2.55 15.92
N ALA A 22 4.11 3.20 16.21
CA ALA A 22 3.94 4.61 15.88
C ALA A 22 5.07 5.45 16.49
N HIS A 23 5.66 6.31 15.71
CA HIS A 23 6.78 7.15 16.10
C HIS A 23 6.76 8.44 15.29
N SER A 24 7.48 9.44 15.80
CA SER A 24 7.70 10.68 15.05
C SER A 24 8.62 10.42 13.86
N ASP A 25 8.27 10.97 12.70
CA ASP A 25 9.14 10.93 11.53
C ASP A 25 10.18 12.06 11.59
N HIS A 26 11.41 11.72 11.30
CA HIS A 26 12.54 12.67 11.28
C HIS A 26 13.35 12.45 10.00
N THR A 27 13.89 13.54 9.46
CA THR A 27 14.88 13.46 8.40
C THR A 27 16.26 13.42 9.03
N TYR A 28 17.00 12.36 8.75
CA TYR A 28 18.38 12.19 9.15
C TYR A 28 19.28 12.62 7.99
N TYR A 29 20.38 13.29 8.32
CA TYR A 29 21.39 13.70 7.36
C TYR A 29 22.73 13.08 7.73
N ARG A 30 23.54 12.75 6.74
CA ARG A 30 24.87 12.17 6.94
C ARG A 30 25.82 13.19 7.57
N ASP A 31 25.70 14.45 7.12
CA ASP A 31 26.58 15.55 7.50
C ASP A 31 25.87 16.90 7.40
N GLY A 32 26.63 17.97 7.70
CA GLY A 32 26.11 19.33 7.68
C GLY A 32 25.82 19.88 6.28
N GLU A 33 26.45 19.35 5.25
CA GLU A 33 26.22 19.74 3.85
C GLU A 33 24.84 19.26 3.39
N GLU A 34 24.55 17.97 3.57
CA GLU A 34 23.21 17.42 3.30
C GLU A 34 22.11 18.18 4.06
N ALA A 35 22.39 18.57 5.32
CA ALA A 35 21.41 19.30 6.12
C ALA A 35 21.14 20.72 5.57
N GLN A 36 22.16 21.40 5.08
CA GLN A 36 22.03 22.73 4.44
C GLN A 36 21.27 22.65 3.13
N GLU A 37 21.55 21.64 2.32
CA GLU A 37 20.90 21.39 1.02
C GLU A 37 19.49 20.80 1.19
N LYS A 38 19.12 20.35 2.40
CA LYS A 38 17.87 19.61 2.69
C LYS A 38 17.71 18.35 1.83
N ALA A 39 18.82 17.79 1.40
CA ALA A 39 18.90 16.55 0.63
C ALA A 39 19.58 15.47 1.48
N THR A 40 19.00 14.29 1.57
CA THR A 40 19.52 13.21 2.40
C THR A 40 19.80 11.96 1.60
N SER A 41 20.98 11.37 1.79
CA SER A 41 21.37 10.06 1.24
C SER A 41 20.70 8.88 1.96
N PHE A 42 19.95 9.13 3.04
CA PHE A 42 19.23 8.09 3.79
C PHE A 42 17.81 7.85 3.30
N ARG A 43 17.36 8.55 2.27
CA ARG A 43 16.03 8.39 1.69
C ARG A 43 16.15 8.07 0.20
N TYR A 44 15.41 7.03 -0.21
CA TYR A 44 15.22 6.70 -1.62
C TYR A 44 13.73 6.81 -1.94
N ASP A 45 13.39 7.64 -2.93
CA ASP A 45 12.01 7.90 -3.32
C ASP A 45 11.51 6.82 -4.27
N LEU A 46 10.41 6.17 -3.92
CA LEU A 46 9.75 5.14 -4.72
C LEU A 46 8.56 5.69 -5.52
N ASN A 47 8.27 6.99 -5.44
CA ASN A 47 7.21 7.60 -6.23
C ASN A 47 7.42 7.38 -7.74
N GLY A 48 6.38 7.60 -8.53
CA GLY A 48 6.41 7.45 -9.98
C GLY A 48 5.45 6.37 -10.46
N ILE A 49 5.81 5.66 -11.52
CA ILE A 49 4.93 4.65 -12.12
C ILE A 49 5.13 3.30 -11.43
N TRP A 50 4.01 2.68 -11.06
CA TRP A 50 3.92 1.35 -10.48
C TRP A 50 3.03 0.47 -11.32
N LYS A 51 3.20 -0.83 -11.29
CA LYS A 51 2.23 -1.80 -11.81
C LYS A 51 1.05 -1.89 -10.85
N PHE A 52 -0.14 -1.99 -11.42
CA PHE A 52 -1.38 -1.88 -10.68
C PHE A 52 -2.42 -2.88 -11.16
N HIS A 53 -3.16 -3.47 -10.22
CA HIS A 53 -4.32 -4.29 -10.51
C HIS A 53 -5.44 -3.97 -9.52
N TYR A 54 -6.59 -3.60 -10.06
CA TYR A 54 -7.81 -3.36 -9.29
C TYR A 54 -8.68 -4.61 -9.27
N ALA A 55 -9.17 -4.98 -8.11
CA ALA A 55 -10.17 -6.03 -7.93
C ALA A 55 -11.35 -5.49 -7.13
N ARG A 56 -12.57 -5.89 -7.50
CA ARG A 56 -13.79 -5.45 -6.83
C ARG A 56 -13.92 -5.98 -5.39
N ASN A 57 -13.28 -7.09 -5.10
CA ASN A 57 -13.23 -7.72 -3.78
C ASN A 57 -11.99 -8.60 -3.65
N TYR A 58 -11.70 -9.07 -2.45
CA TYR A 58 -10.55 -9.94 -2.18
C TYR A 58 -10.61 -11.27 -2.98
N GLY A 59 -11.81 -11.85 -3.13
CA GLY A 59 -11.97 -13.11 -3.88
C GLY A 59 -11.63 -13.03 -5.36
N SER A 60 -11.70 -11.82 -5.94
CA SER A 60 -11.30 -11.55 -7.33
C SER A 60 -9.89 -10.97 -7.47
N ALA A 61 -9.20 -10.70 -6.37
CA ALA A 61 -7.80 -10.28 -6.41
C ALA A 61 -6.88 -11.41 -6.90
N ILE A 62 -5.78 -11.04 -7.52
CA ILE A 62 -4.81 -12.02 -8.04
C ILE A 62 -3.98 -12.58 -6.88
N PRO A 63 -4.09 -13.89 -6.58
CA PRO A 63 -3.31 -14.48 -5.50
C PRO A 63 -1.85 -14.70 -5.92
N GLY A 64 -0.94 -14.58 -4.96
CA GLY A 64 0.46 -14.96 -5.15
C GLY A 64 1.30 -13.95 -5.96
N PHE A 65 0.77 -12.76 -6.23
CA PHE A 65 1.52 -11.71 -6.95
C PHE A 65 2.72 -11.18 -6.14
N GLU A 66 2.73 -11.41 -4.84
CA GLU A 66 3.83 -11.05 -3.93
C GLU A 66 5.08 -11.93 -4.10
N LYS A 67 5.01 -12.98 -4.92
CA LYS A 67 6.14 -13.87 -5.18
C LYS A 67 7.13 -13.21 -6.13
N ALA A 68 8.42 -13.43 -5.88
CA ALA A 68 9.49 -12.82 -6.66
C ALA A 68 9.52 -13.23 -8.15
N ASP A 69 8.95 -14.38 -8.47
CA ASP A 69 8.86 -14.91 -9.84
C ASP A 69 7.54 -14.55 -10.56
N TYR A 70 6.65 -13.83 -9.89
CA TYR A 70 5.41 -13.38 -10.51
C TYR A 70 5.67 -12.30 -11.55
N CYS A 71 5.06 -12.44 -12.72
CA CYS A 71 5.17 -11.48 -13.82
C CYS A 71 3.93 -10.60 -13.91
N CYS A 72 4.05 -9.33 -13.58
CA CYS A 72 2.97 -8.35 -13.66
C CYS A 72 3.06 -7.42 -14.89
N LYS A 73 3.77 -7.84 -15.97
CA LYS A 73 3.98 -7.00 -17.16
C LYS A 73 2.69 -6.54 -17.82
N ASP A 74 1.64 -7.37 -17.75
CA ASP A 74 0.33 -7.12 -18.36
C ASP A 74 -0.64 -6.36 -17.43
N TRP A 75 -0.16 -5.96 -16.22
CA TRP A 75 -0.89 -5.10 -15.32
C TRP A 75 -0.87 -3.66 -15.83
N ASP A 76 -1.86 -2.90 -15.43
CA ASP A 76 -1.90 -1.47 -15.69
C ASP A 76 -0.71 -0.73 -15.07
N ASP A 77 -0.44 0.44 -15.58
CA ASP A 77 0.50 1.38 -14.98
C ASP A 77 -0.27 2.48 -14.25
N ILE A 78 0.06 2.73 -13.00
CA ILE A 78 -0.55 3.79 -12.19
C ILE A 78 0.53 4.73 -11.63
N ARG A 79 0.21 6.01 -11.57
CA ARG A 79 1.05 6.99 -10.90
C ARG A 79 0.91 6.87 -9.37
N VAL A 80 2.01 6.93 -8.66
CA VAL A 80 2.07 6.99 -7.19
C VAL A 80 2.89 8.21 -6.77
N PRO A 81 2.38 9.11 -5.91
CA PRO A 81 1.07 9.06 -5.27
C PRO A 81 -0.08 9.48 -6.20
N ALA A 82 -1.23 8.86 -6.04
CA ALA A 82 -2.49 9.26 -6.66
C ALA A 82 -3.68 8.63 -5.93
N HIS A 83 -4.86 9.20 -6.11
CA HIS A 83 -6.12 8.56 -5.75
C HIS A 83 -6.58 7.68 -6.91
N ILE A 84 -6.83 6.40 -6.67
CA ILE A 84 -7.21 5.45 -7.73
C ILE A 84 -8.46 5.89 -8.49
N GLN A 85 -9.40 6.55 -7.81
CA GLN A 85 -10.63 7.09 -8.41
C GLN A 85 -10.33 8.17 -9.46
N MET A 86 -9.23 8.90 -9.30
CA MET A 86 -8.79 9.93 -10.27
C MET A 86 -7.98 9.33 -11.43
N GLU A 87 -7.50 8.12 -11.27
CA GLU A 87 -6.78 7.37 -12.30
C GLU A 87 -7.71 6.44 -13.11
N GLY A 88 -9.02 6.52 -12.88
CA GLY A 88 -10.04 5.79 -13.65
C GLY A 88 -10.47 4.46 -13.06
N TYR A 89 -10.08 4.16 -11.83
CA TYR A 89 -10.51 2.97 -11.10
C TYR A 89 -11.50 3.35 -10.01
N ASP A 90 -12.53 2.49 -9.82
CA ASP A 90 -13.58 2.75 -8.85
C ASP A 90 -14.32 4.09 -9.07
N ALA A 91 -15.09 4.52 -8.08
CA ALA A 91 -15.80 5.80 -8.11
C ALA A 91 -15.59 6.55 -6.80
N PRO A 92 -15.51 7.89 -6.83
CA PRO A 92 -15.48 8.68 -5.60
C PRO A 92 -16.72 8.38 -4.76
N GLN A 93 -16.51 8.06 -3.49
CA GLN A 93 -17.58 7.79 -2.55
C GLN A 93 -17.71 8.94 -1.55
N TYR A 94 -18.94 9.36 -1.32
CA TYR A 94 -19.23 10.37 -0.31
C TYR A 94 -19.58 9.67 1.01
N ALA A 95 -18.54 9.28 1.75
CA ALA A 95 -18.66 8.52 2.99
C ALA A 95 -18.88 9.40 4.25
N ASN A 96 -19.48 10.58 4.11
CA ASN A 96 -19.67 11.49 5.23
C ASN A 96 -20.75 11.01 6.21
N VAL A 97 -21.76 10.30 5.71
CA VAL A 97 -22.92 9.83 6.49
C VAL A 97 -23.13 8.33 6.44
N GLN A 98 -22.32 7.62 5.69
CA GLN A 98 -22.42 6.17 5.49
C GLN A 98 -21.04 5.53 5.34
N TYR A 99 -20.94 4.24 5.57
CA TYR A 99 -19.73 3.47 5.31
C TYR A 99 -19.56 3.20 3.81
N PRO A 100 -18.33 3.02 3.31
CA PRO A 100 -18.06 2.82 1.87
C PRO A 100 -18.81 1.64 1.22
N TRP A 101 -19.15 0.62 1.96
CA TRP A 101 -19.87 -0.56 1.48
C TRP A 101 -21.40 -0.52 1.68
N GLU A 102 -21.93 0.50 2.39
CA GLU A 102 -23.40 0.65 2.56
C GLU A 102 -24.10 0.77 1.21
N GLY A 103 -25.21 0.03 1.08
CA GLY A 103 -25.96 -0.05 -0.17
C GLY A 103 -25.44 -1.04 -1.19
N HIS A 104 -24.28 -1.65 -0.97
CA HIS A 104 -23.73 -2.70 -1.83
C HIS A 104 -24.07 -4.11 -1.34
N GLU A 105 -24.08 -4.32 -0.03
CA GLU A 105 -24.49 -5.56 0.61
C GLU A 105 -24.91 -5.31 2.06
N ASP A 106 -25.72 -6.24 2.59
CA ASP A 106 -26.17 -6.21 4.00
C ASP A 106 -25.14 -6.98 4.84
N ILE A 107 -24.44 -6.27 5.71
CA ILE A 107 -23.39 -6.81 6.57
C ILE A 107 -23.71 -6.57 8.04
N HIS A 108 -23.35 -7.53 8.89
CA HIS A 108 -23.52 -7.47 10.33
C HIS A 108 -22.19 -7.21 11.05
N PRO A 109 -22.20 -6.75 12.31
CA PRO A 109 -20.98 -6.55 13.07
C PRO A 109 -20.08 -7.81 13.10
N GLY A 110 -18.81 -7.64 12.73
CA GLY A 110 -17.83 -8.73 12.63
C GLY A 110 -17.78 -9.45 11.28
N GLU A 111 -18.61 -9.04 10.33
CA GLU A 111 -18.54 -9.51 8.95
C GLU A 111 -17.67 -8.58 8.09
N ILE A 112 -17.18 -9.11 6.99
CA ILE A 112 -16.45 -8.36 5.95
C ILE A 112 -17.29 -8.38 4.69
N PRO A 113 -17.42 -7.26 3.96
CA PRO A 113 -18.09 -7.24 2.67
C PRO A 113 -17.42 -8.22 1.69
N GLU A 114 -18.19 -9.07 1.02
CA GLU A 114 -17.69 -10.09 0.10
C GLU A 114 -17.89 -9.71 -1.36
N HIS A 115 -18.94 -8.95 -1.68
CA HIS A 115 -19.29 -8.57 -3.04
C HIS A 115 -18.63 -7.27 -3.47
N PHE A 116 -18.56 -6.30 -2.56
CA PHE A 116 -17.93 -5.02 -2.82
C PHE A 116 -17.03 -4.61 -1.66
N ASN A 117 -15.76 -4.92 -1.79
CA ASN A 117 -14.69 -4.50 -0.89
C ASN A 117 -13.40 -4.39 -1.72
N PRO A 118 -13.23 -3.28 -2.45
CA PRO A 118 -12.17 -3.13 -3.44
C PRO A 118 -10.77 -3.41 -2.89
N VAL A 119 -9.97 -4.06 -3.71
CA VAL A 119 -8.57 -4.36 -3.42
C VAL A 119 -7.69 -3.78 -4.53
N ALA A 120 -6.78 -2.93 -4.15
CA ALA A 120 -5.77 -2.32 -5.02
C ALA A 120 -4.41 -3.00 -4.79
N SER A 121 -3.93 -3.73 -5.78
CA SER A 121 -2.63 -4.40 -5.73
C SER A 121 -1.59 -3.58 -6.48
N TYR A 122 -0.46 -3.30 -5.83
CA TYR A 122 0.63 -2.49 -6.38
C TYR A 122 1.92 -3.28 -6.42
N VAL A 123 2.67 -3.16 -7.52
CA VAL A 123 4.02 -3.73 -7.64
C VAL A 123 4.99 -2.68 -8.16
N LYS A 124 6.12 -2.54 -7.47
CA LYS A 124 7.25 -1.69 -7.88
C LYS A 124 8.54 -2.50 -7.87
N TYR A 125 9.20 -2.50 -9.02
CA TYR A 125 10.58 -3.01 -9.11
C TYR A 125 11.55 -1.85 -8.91
N PHE A 126 12.52 -2.05 -8.04
CA PHE A 126 13.59 -1.07 -7.79
C PHE A 126 14.86 -1.77 -7.33
N GLU A 127 15.97 -1.11 -7.51
CA GLU A 127 17.27 -1.55 -6.99
C GLU A 127 17.62 -0.73 -5.76
N VAL A 128 18.14 -1.40 -4.73
CA VAL A 128 18.63 -0.70 -3.54
C VAL A 128 19.91 0.04 -3.90
N PRO A 129 19.97 1.38 -3.73
CA PRO A 129 21.17 2.16 -4.01
C PRO A 129 22.40 1.62 -3.28
N GLU A 130 23.57 1.72 -3.90
CA GLU A 130 24.81 1.16 -3.38
C GLU A 130 25.13 1.69 -1.96
N GLU A 131 24.91 2.98 -1.73
CA GLU A 131 25.12 3.64 -0.45
C GLU A 131 24.18 3.15 0.66
N MET A 132 23.09 2.48 0.32
CA MET A 132 22.13 1.88 1.25
C MET A 132 22.37 0.38 1.49
N GLN A 133 23.21 -0.25 0.71
CA GLN A 133 23.50 -1.68 0.85
C GLN A 133 24.15 -1.99 2.21
N GLY A 134 23.80 -3.14 2.77
CA GLY A 134 24.28 -3.57 4.09
C GLY A 134 23.72 -2.81 5.29
N LYS A 135 22.83 -1.83 5.08
CA LYS A 135 22.12 -1.12 6.14
C LYS A 135 20.76 -1.75 6.41
N ARG A 136 20.20 -1.47 7.59
CA ARG A 136 18.82 -1.80 7.91
C ARG A 136 17.90 -0.81 7.18
N LEU A 137 17.04 -1.33 6.32
CA LEU A 137 16.13 -0.53 5.50
C LEU A 137 14.71 -0.63 6.03
N PHE A 138 13.97 0.45 5.88
CA PHE A 138 12.54 0.53 6.16
C PHE A 138 11.84 1.09 4.94
N ILE A 139 10.66 0.56 4.61
CA ILE A 139 9.77 1.19 3.65
C ILE A 139 8.75 2.03 4.43
N SER A 140 8.47 3.24 3.94
CA SER A 140 7.50 4.15 4.55
C SER A 140 6.44 4.52 3.53
N PHE A 141 5.18 4.24 3.85
CA PHE A 141 4.02 4.72 3.10
C PHE A 141 3.44 5.90 3.86
N GLN A 142 3.48 7.09 3.24
CA GLN A 142 3.00 8.35 3.87
C GLN A 142 1.48 8.51 3.78
N GLY A 143 0.82 7.69 3.01
CA GLY A 143 -0.63 7.61 2.89
C GLY A 143 -1.00 6.30 2.21
N ALA A 144 -1.89 5.56 2.84
CA ALA A 144 -2.58 4.43 2.28
C ALA A 144 -4.02 4.54 2.78
N GLU A 145 -4.92 4.89 1.87
CA GLU A 145 -6.33 5.05 2.15
C GLU A 145 -7.06 3.75 1.83
N SER A 146 -8.03 3.39 2.66
CA SER A 146 -8.89 2.22 2.49
C SER A 146 -10.31 2.64 2.15
#